data_8aad22455d6f15b0cffc575fd143b32a
#
_entry.id   8aad22455d6f15b0cffc575fd143b32a
#
_cell.length_a   1.000
_cell.length_b   1.000
_cell.length_c   1.000
_cell.angle_alpha   90.00
_cell.angle_beta   90.00
_cell.angle_gamma   90.00
#
_symmetry.space_group_name_H-M   'P 1'
#
loop_
_entity.id
_entity.type
_entity.pdbx_description
1 polymer ?
#
loop_
_entity_poly.entity_id
_entity_poly.type
_entity_poly.pdbx_seq_one_letter_code
_entity_poly.pdbx_strand_id
1 'polypeptide(L)'
;MPNSGLRAPLRRPLFRRLAATYAINELGDWMGLIALSVLVYDQTGSALATAALFIGTGFLPAMLAPVLVAKVELPSPRYALPVLYCAEAAVFAGLALLALNFSLVGVIVLAAIDGALMLAARSLTRAVAASLLEPTGELRAGNAILNVAFTGGAAIGPAIAGLVVAGFGVPTALLLDAVSFYAIAWILFTAGEMPRAEPEPGHLRERLRAGIAYIREKAVLRRLLFAQGAAFVFFAAVIPVEVIYAKETLGAGDSGYGLMLASWGAGMVLGSIVFAAIRKASLAYLLLFSTIGVGLGYLGLAAAPTLALACVASAVGGAGNGVQWVTAVSAVQELTAPGMQARVMSVLESIGSATPGLGFALGGVVAALVSPRAAFLVAGLGVFAIVLLAIPALGRNWATPLESSDSIDVDGGSDIVLELIPGGSPIQKDREVRL
;
A
#
# COMPACT_ATOMS: atom_id res chain seq x y z
N MET A 1 -9.57 -21.63 21.08
CA MET A 1 -10.19 -20.52 20.33
C MET A 1 -10.88 -21.11 19.12
N PRO A 2 -12.14 -20.83 18.81
CA PRO A 2 -12.78 -21.39 17.62
C PRO A 2 -12.05 -20.84 16.39
N ASN A 3 -11.67 -21.73 15.47
CA ASN A 3 -11.13 -21.40 14.16
C ASN A 3 -12.18 -20.54 13.39
N SER A 4 -12.11 -19.24 13.56
CA SER A 4 -12.86 -18.30 12.72
C SER A 4 -12.22 -18.37 11.33
N GLY A 5 -12.86 -19.14 10.43
CA GLY A 5 -12.38 -19.27 9.06
C GLY A 5 -12.26 -17.90 8.39
N LEU A 6 -11.42 -17.79 7.36
CA LEU A 6 -11.16 -16.56 6.60
C LEU A 6 -12.46 -15.81 6.18
N ARG A 7 -13.58 -16.54 6.06
CA ARG A 7 -14.90 -16.00 5.67
C ARG A 7 -15.75 -15.49 6.85
N ALA A 8 -15.30 -15.66 8.11
CA ALA A 8 -16.10 -15.27 9.28
C ALA A 8 -16.51 -13.78 9.29
N PRO A 9 -15.63 -12.81 8.96
CA PRO A 9 -16.01 -11.40 8.91
C PRO A 9 -17.14 -11.08 7.91
N LEU A 10 -17.23 -11.84 6.80
CA LEU A 10 -18.27 -11.62 5.77
C LEU A 10 -19.67 -12.01 6.24
N ARG A 11 -19.82 -12.72 7.37
CA ARG A 11 -21.11 -13.00 7.99
C ARG A 11 -21.75 -11.75 8.61
N ARG A 12 -20.93 -10.73 8.91
CA ARG A 12 -21.37 -9.45 9.45
C ARG A 12 -21.85 -8.54 8.32
N PRO A 13 -23.12 -8.12 8.31
CA PRO A 13 -23.68 -7.33 7.20
C PRO A 13 -22.90 -6.03 6.97
N LEU A 14 -22.49 -5.33 8.05
CA LEU A 14 -21.75 -4.09 7.95
C LEU A 14 -20.37 -4.33 7.33
N PHE A 15 -19.61 -5.33 7.79
CA PHE A 15 -18.29 -5.63 7.21
C PHE A 15 -18.39 -6.06 5.75
N ARG A 16 -19.40 -6.85 5.40
CA ARG A 16 -19.64 -7.25 4.00
C ARG A 16 -19.87 -6.04 3.09
N ARG A 17 -20.64 -5.04 3.57
CA ARG A 17 -20.86 -3.78 2.82
C ARG A 17 -19.55 -2.98 2.71
N LEU A 18 -18.80 -2.84 3.80
CA LEU A 18 -17.49 -2.17 3.78
C LEU A 18 -16.50 -2.86 2.84
N ALA A 19 -16.42 -4.18 2.86
CA ALA A 19 -15.51 -4.93 1.98
C ALA A 19 -15.93 -4.83 0.50
N ALA A 20 -17.23 -4.86 0.21
CA ALA A 20 -17.75 -4.70 -1.15
C ALA A 20 -17.49 -3.28 -1.67
N THR A 21 -17.77 -2.24 -0.88
CA THR A 21 -17.51 -0.84 -1.25
C THR A 21 -16.01 -0.58 -1.39
N TYR A 22 -15.18 -1.16 -0.53
CA TYR A 22 -13.73 -1.09 -0.66
C TYR A 22 -13.23 -1.71 -1.96
N ALA A 23 -13.77 -2.87 -2.37
CA ALA A 23 -13.40 -3.51 -3.63
C ALA A 23 -13.84 -2.70 -4.86
N ILE A 24 -15.04 -2.10 -4.83
CA ILE A 24 -15.52 -1.20 -5.90
C ILE A 24 -14.61 0.03 -5.98
N ASN A 25 -14.27 0.63 -4.83
CA ASN A 25 -13.36 1.78 -4.75
C ASN A 25 -11.99 1.48 -5.36
N GLU A 26 -11.37 0.34 -5.02
CA GLU A 26 -10.06 -0.01 -5.56
C GLU A 26 -10.08 -0.18 -7.10
N LEU A 27 -11.17 -0.68 -7.67
CA LEU A 27 -11.35 -0.73 -9.12
C LEU A 27 -11.52 0.66 -9.73
N GLY A 28 -12.31 1.52 -9.10
CA GLY A 28 -12.52 2.91 -9.51
C GLY A 28 -11.22 3.71 -9.47
N ASP A 29 -10.46 3.66 -8.38
CA ASP A 29 -9.17 4.35 -8.22
C ASP A 29 -8.20 4.05 -9.38
N TRP A 30 -8.12 2.78 -9.81
CA TRP A 30 -7.32 2.40 -10.98
C TRP A 30 -7.89 2.96 -12.29
N MET A 31 -9.20 2.99 -12.43
CA MET A 31 -9.86 3.54 -13.62
C MET A 31 -9.63 5.05 -13.72
N GLY A 32 -9.81 5.78 -12.63
CA GLY A 32 -9.52 7.20 -12.53
C GLY A 32 -8.07 7.54 -12.84
N LEU A 33 -7.13 6.81 -12.21
CA LEU A 33 -5.70 7.02 -12.38
C LEU A 33 -5.26 6.86 -13.85
N ILE A 34 -5.70 5.81 -14.52
CA ILE A 34 -5.38 5.52 -15.91
C ILE A 34 -6.02 6.56 -16.84
N ALA A 35 -7.31 6.85 -16.63
CA ALA A 35 -8.03 7.84 -17.41
C ALA A 35 -7.37 9.23 -17.33
N LEU A 36 -6.97 9.68 -16.14
CA LEU A 36 -6.28 10.94 -15.93
C LEU A 36 -4.88 10.95 -16.53
N SER A 37 -4.13 9.84 -16.43
CA SER A 37 -2.80 9.71 -17.03
C SER A 37 -2.86 9.82 -18.55
N VAL A 38 -3.83 9.14 -19.17
CA VAL A 38 -4.08 9.22 -20.61
C VAL A 38 -4.52 10.63 -21.00
N LEU A 39 -5.48 11.23 -20.26
CA LEU A 39 -5.97 12.58 -20.52
C LEU A 39 -4.83 13.60 -20.55
N VAL A 40 -4.05 13.64 -19.46
CA VAL A 40 -2.98 14.64 -19.33
C VAL A 40 -1.94 14.43 -20.41
N TYR A 41 -1.57 13.18 -20.69
CA TYR A 41 -0.59 12.91 -21.72
C TYR A 41 -1.11 13.25 -23.13
N ASP A 42 -2.32 12.86 -23.49
CA ASP A 42 -2.90 13.14 -24.82
C ASP A 42 -3.08 14.63 -25.09
N GLN A 43 -3.40 15.41 -24.06
CA GLN A 43 -3.63 16.85 -24.20
C GLN A 43 -2.34 17.69 -24.14
N THR A 44 -1.27 17.16 -23.53
CA THR A 44 -0.04 17.95 -23.31
C THR A 44 1.18 17.41 -24.06
N GLY A 45 1.20 16.13 -24.43
CA GLY A 45 2.40 15.44 -24.94
C GLY A 45 3.59 15.48 -23.97
N SER A 46 3.35 15.72 -22.67
CA SER A 46 4.40 16.08 -21.73
C SER A 46 4.55 15.06 -20.58
N ALA A 47 5.71 14.42 -20.52
CA ALA A 47 6.10 13.56 -19.40
C ALA A 47 6.12 14.33 -18.06
N LEU A 48 6.51 15.60 -18.08
CA LEU A 48 6.52 16.44 -16.89
C LEU A 48 5.12 16.78 -16.40
N ALA A 49 4.15 17.01 -17.31
CA ALA A 49 2.76 17.22 -16.94
C ALA A 49 2.16 15.94 -16.31
N THR A 50 2.46 14.78 -16.87
CA THR A 50 2.05 13.49 -16.29
C THR A 50 2.69 13.26 -14.93
N ALA A 51 3.98 13.58 -14.76
CA ALA A 51 4.63 13.52 -13.44
C ALA A 51 3.99 14.48 -12.42
N ALA A 52 3.63 15.70 -12.86
CA ALA A 52 2.93 16.68 -12.02
C ALA A 52 1.56 16.18 -11.58
N LEU A 53 0.83 15.46 -12.43
CA LEU A 53 -0.42 14.79 -12.05
C LEU A 53 -0.18 13.82 -10.89
N PHE A 54 0.79 12.91 -11.00
CA PHE A 54 1.08 11.93 -9.94
C PHE A 54 1.59 12.58 -8.65
N ILE A 55 2.35 13.67 -8.74
CA ILE A 55 2.71 14.48 -7.57
C ILE A 55 1.45 15.07 -6.93
N GLY A 56 0.53 15.59 -7.75
CA GLY A 56 -0.74 16.15 -7.29
C GLY A 56 -1.65 15.13 -6.62
N THR A 57 -1.87 13.97 -7.26
CA THR A 57 -2.78 12.93 -6.78
C THR A 57 -2.26 12.15 -5.57
N GLY A 58 -0.97 11.87 -5.53
CA GLY A 58 -0.37 10.96 -4.53
C GLY A 58 0.48 11.69 -3.49
N PHE A 59 1.49 12.42 -3.92
CA PHE A 59 2.48 12.99 -3.01
C PHE A 59 1.95 14.18 -2.19
N LEU A 60 1.30 15.15 -2.82
CA LEU A 60 0.79 16.33 -2.10
C LEU A 60 -0.26 15.97 -1.05
N PRO A 61 -1.30 15.17 -1.35
CA PRO A 61 -2.26 14.72 -0.35
C PRO A 61 -1.62 13.96 0.81
N ALA A 62 -0.66 13.06 0.53
CA ALA A 62 0.04 12.31 1.56
C ALA A 62 0.84 13.23 2.51
N MET A 63 1.46 14.30 1.99
CA MET A 63 2.17 15.27 2.81
C MET A 63 1.24 16.17 3.63
N LEU A 64 0.07 16.49 3.09
CA LEU A 64 -0.92 17.35 3.74
C LEU A 64 -1.86 16.59 4.69
N ALA A 65 -2.06 15.29 4.49
CA ALA A 65 -2.97 14.46 5.28
C ALA A 65 -2.78 14.59 6.80
N PRO A 66 -1.58 14.57 7.39
CA PRO A 66 -1.40 14.72 8.83
C PRO A 66 -1.89 16.07 9.35
N VAL A 67 -1.77 17.14 8.55
CA VAL A 67 -2.22 18.49 8.90
C VAL A 67 -3.74 18.60 8.77
N LEU A 68 -4.30 17.99 7.74
CA LEU A 68 -5.75 18.00 7.49
C LEU A 68 -6.49 17.19 8.55
N VAL A 69 -6.03 15.97 8.85
CA VAL A 69 -6.63 15.10 9.87
C VAL A 69 -6.56 15.73 11.27
N ALA A 70 -5.49 16.47 11.59
CA ALA A 70 -5.34 17.13 12.88
C ALA A 70 -6.31 18.33 13.07
N LYS A 71 -6.84 18.92 12.00
CA LYS A 71 -7.68 20.12 12.04
C LYS A 71 -9.16 19.85 11.78
N VAL A 72 -9.50 18.70 11.23
CA VAL A 72 -10.88 18.36 10.84
C VAL A 72 -11.45 17.37 11.85
N GLU A 73 -12.37 17.81 12.70
CA GLU A 73 -13.21 16.89 13.46
C GLU A 73 -14.20 16.23 12.51
N LEU A 74 -13.89 15.01 12.11
CA LEU A 74 -14.79 14.23 11.28
C LEU A 74 -16.06 13.85 12.08
N PRO A 75 -17.25 14.02 11.49
CA PRO A 75 -18.48 13.50 12.07
C PRO A 75 -18.41 11.99 12.26
N SER A 76 -19.43 11.38 12.85
CA SER A 76 -19.45 9.92 13.01
C SER A 76 -19.22 9.22 11.64
N PRO A 77 -18.54 8.08 11.59
CA PRO A 77 -18.22 7.37 10.34
C PRO A 77 -19.45 7.10 9.46
N ARG A 78 -20.62 6.93 10.08
CA ARG A 78 -21.92 6.77 9.41
C ARG A 78 -22.23 7.90 8.42
N TYR A 79 -21.85 9.14 8.75
CA TYR A 79 -22.08 10.30 7.88
C TYR A 79 -20.82 10.71 7.12
N ALA A 80 -19.64 10.57 7.75
CA ALA A 80 -18.38 10.96 7.16
C ALA A 80 -18.06 10.16 5.88
N LEU A 81 -18.20 8.83 5.92
CA LEU A 81 -17.89 7.99 4.74
C LEU A 81 -18.77 8.31 3.54
N PRO A 82 -20.12 8.34 3.65
CA PRO A 82 -20.96 8.73 2.50
C PRO A 82 -20.65 10.12 1.97
N VAL A 83 -20.37 11.09 2.84
CA VAL A 83 -20.02 12.46 2.43
C VAL A 83 -18.71 12.51 1.67
N LEU A 84 -17.67 11.78 2.12
CA LEU A 84 -16.39 11.68 1.43
C LEU A 84 -16.59 11.10 0.02
N TYR A 85 -17.29 9.99 -0.11
CA TYR A 85 -17.55 9.37 -1.41
C TYR A 85 -18.48 10.20 -2.32
N CYS A 86 -19.42 10.96 -1.77
CA CYS A 86 -20.17 11.94 -2.56
C CYS A 86 -19.27 13.09 -3.07
N ALA A 87 -18.31 13.53 -2.26
CA ALA A 87 -17.34 14.53 -2.67
C ALA A 87 -16.41 13.99 -3.78
N GLU A 88 -15.92 12.74 -3.67
CA GLU A 88 -15.15 12.06 -4.72
C GLU A 88 -15.98 11.94 -6.01
N ALA A 89 -17.24 11.54 -5.93
CA ALA A 89 -18.15 11.49 -7.09
C ALA A 89 -18.27 12.87 -7.77
N ALA A 90 -18.40 13.95 -7.01
CA ALA A 90 -18.46 15.31 -7.53
C ALA A 90 -17.14 15.74 -8.19
N VAL A 91 -16.00 15.37 -7.59
CA VAL A 91 -14.66 15.64 -8.16
C VAL A 91 -14.51 14.91 -9.50
N PHE A 92 -14.85 13.63 -9.58
CA PHE A 92 -14.75 12.84 -10.82
C PHE A 92 -15.73 13.34 -11.90
N ALA A 93 -16.93 13.77 -11.53
CA ALA A 93 -17.82 14.44 -12.46
C ALA A 93 -17.22 15.76 -13.00
N GLY A 94 -16.57 16.54 -12.12
CA GLY A 94 -15.81 17.73 -12.51
C GLY A 94 -14.63 17.42 -13.43
N LEU A 95 -13.87 16.35 -13.15
CA LEU A 95 -12.78 15.86 -14.01
C LEU A 95 -13.30 15.41 -15.39
N ALA A 96 -14.45 14.74 -15.43
CA ALA A 96 -15.09 14.35 -16.70
C ALA A 96 -15.49 15.58 -17.54
N LEU A 97 -15.97 16.64 -16.91
CA LEU A 97 -16.25 17.92 -17.60
C LEU A 97 -14.97 18.61 -18.07
N LEU A 98 -13.88 18.56 -17.26
CA LEU A 98 -12.57 19.09 -17.67
C LEU A 98 -11.93 18.26 -18.79
N ALA A 99 -12.29 16.98 -18.95
CA ALA A 99 -11.84 16.19 -20.08
C ALA A 99 -12.43 16.69 -21.41
N LEU A 100 -13.58 17.36 -21.39
CA LEU A 100 -14.19 17.99 -22.57
C LEU A 100 -13.61 19.38 -22.87
N ASN A 101 -13.20 20.11 -21.82
CA ASN A 101 -12.60 21.45 -21.91
C ASN A 101 -11.32 21.46 -21.06
N PHE A 102 -10.24 20.90 -21.61
CA PHE A 102 -9.03 20.59 -20.88
C PHE A 102 -8.37 21.82 -20.23
N SER A 103 -8.08 21.68 -18.95
CA SER A 103 -7.24 22.59 -18.18
C SER A 103 -6.30 21.77 -17.30
N LEU A 104 -5.01 21.79 -17.57
CA LEU A 104 -4.01 21.05 -16.79
C LEU A 104 -4.06 21.43 -15.31
N VAL A 105 -4.15 22.72 -14.99
CA VAL A 105 -4.23 23.20 -13.61
C VAL A 105 -5.51 22.70 -12.94
N GLY A 106 -6.64 22.79 -13.64
CA GLY A 106 -7.93 22.29 -13.14
C GLY A 106 -7.88 20.79 -12.85
N VAL A 107 -7.31 20.00 -13.76
CA VAL A 107 -7.14 18.54 -13.57
C VAL A 107 -6.25 18.26 -12.37
N ILE A 108 -5.08 18.89 -12.24
CA ILE A 108 -4.16 18.67 -11.12
C ILE A 108 -4.80 19.07 -9.77
N VAL A 109 -5.53 20.20 -9.74
CA VAL A 109 -6.20 20.66 -8.51
C VAL A 109 -7.30 19.68 -8.09
N LEU A 110 -8.18 19.27 -9.01
CA LEU A 110 -9.23 18.31 -8.70
C LEU A 110 -8.64 16.94 -8.31
N ALA A 111 -7.60 16.49 -9.01
CA ALA A 111 -6.89 15.26 -8.69
C ALA A 111 -6.20 15.29 -7.32
N ALA A 112 -5.69 16.46 -6.91
CA ALA A 112 -5.12 16.62 -5.56
C ALA A 112 -6.21 16.60 -4.47
N ILE A 113 -7.38 17.17 -4.75
CA ILE A 113 -8.55 17.09 -3.85
C ILE A 113 -9.00 15.63 -3.72
N ASP A 114 -9.13 14.93 -4.86
CA ASP A 114 -9.45 13.50 -4.88
C ASP A 114 -8.49 12.67 -4.03
N GLY A 115 -7.18 12.82 -4.26
CA GLY A 115 -6.17 12.11 -3.46
C GLY A 115 -6.29 12.35 -1.96
N ALA A 116 -6.69 13.56 -1.53
CA ALA A 116 -6.92 13.85 -0.12
C ALA A 116 -8.21 13.18 0.42
N LEU A 117 -9.28 13.18 -0.37
CA LEU A 117 -10.54 12.50 -0.03
C LEU A 117 -10.34 10.98 0.04
N MET A 118 -9.67 10.39 -0.95
CA MET A 118 -9.31 8.97 -1.01
C MET A 118 -8.53 8.53 0.23
N LEU A 119 -7.50 9.28 0.64
CA LEU A 119 -6.73 8.96 1.85
C LEU A 119 -7.61 8.99 3.11
N ALA A 120 -8.49 9.99 3.22
CA ALA A 120 -9.41 10.10 4.35
C ALA A 120 -10.44 8.95 4.37
N ALA A 121 -11.07 8.66 3.23
CA ALA A 121 -12.06 7.58 3.09
C ALA A 121 -11.44 6.20 3.36
N ARG A 122 -10.25 5.93 2.80
CA ARG A 122 -9.51 4.67 3.01
C ARG A 122 -9.10 4.48 4.46
N SER A 123 -8.58 5.52 5.11
CA SER A 123 -8.20 5.49 6.52
C SER A 123 -9.42 5.25 7.43
N LEU A 124 -10.53 5.95 7.17
CA LEU A 124 -11.76 5.80 7.96
C LEU A 124 -12.41 4.43 7.76
N THR A 125 -12.42 3.90 6.54
CA THR A 125 -12.92 2.54 6.23
C THR A 125 -12.15 1.48 7.01
N ARG A 126 -10.81 1.56 7.03
CA ARG A 126 -9.96 0.64 7.80
C ARG A 126 -10.18 0.78 9.30
N ALA A 127 -10.35 1.99 9.82
CA ALA A 127 -10.63 2.25 11.23
C ALA A 127 -11.98 1.65 11.66
N VAL A 128 -13.04 1.82 10.86
CA VAL A 128 -14.35 1.20 11.11
C VAL A 128 -14.26 -0.33 11.07
N ALA A 129 -13.55 -0.88 10.08
CA ALA A 129 -13.34 -2.32 9.98
C ALA A 129 -12.59 -2.88 11.20
N ALA A 130 -11.56 -2.19 11.68
CA ALA A 130 -10.82 -2.57 12.88
C ALA A 130 -11.72 -2.55 14.12
N SER A 131 -12.42 -1.46 14.38
CA SER A 131 -13.34 -1.33 15.53
C SER A 131 -14.47 -2.36 15.53
N LEU A 132 -14.90 -2.80 14.34
CA LEU A 132 -15.93 -3.83 14.20
C LEU A 132 -15.41 -5.24 14.47
N LEU A 133 -14.17 -5.54 14.10
CA LEU A 133 -13.64 -6.91 14.06
C LEU A 133 -12.69 -7.23 15.22
N GLU A 134 -12.04 -6.23 15.81
CA GLU A 134 -11.11 -6.43 16.92
C GLU A 134 -11.76 -7.09 18.15
N PRO A 135 -12.95 -6.66 18.62
CA PRO A 135 -13.59 -7.28 19.78
C PRO A 135 -13.91 -8.76 19.62
N THR A 136 -13.94 -9.24 18.37
CA THR A 136 -14.30 -10.64 18.03
C THR A 136 -13.09 -11.49 17.62
N GLY A 137 -11.89 -10.91 17.60
CA GLY A 137 -10.67 -11.58 17.15
C GLY A 137 -10.63 -11.87 15.64
N GLU A 138 -11.50 -11.23 14.84
CA GLU A 138 -11.63 -11.44 13.39
C GLU A 138 -10.82 -10.41 12.57
N LEU A 139 -10.13 -9.47 13.21
CA LEU A 139 -9.40 -8.37 12.56
C LEU A 139 -8.41 -8.87 11.49
N ARG A 140 -7.64 -9.91 11.82
CA ARG A 140 -6.67 -10.50 10.87
C ARG A 140 -7.34 -11.04 9.60
N ALA A 141 -8.48 -11.72 9.75
CA ALA A 141 -9.24 -12.24 8.61
C ALA A 141 -9.88 -11.10 7.79
N GLY A 142 -10.39 -10.06 8.47
CA GLY A 142 -10.93 -8.87 7.80
C GLY A 142 -9.87 -8.13 6.99
N ASN A 143 -8.70 -7.89 7.56
CA ASN A 143 -7.59 -7.25 6.85
C ASN A 143 -7.12 -8.08 5.65
N ALA A 144 -7.11 -9.42 5.75
CA ALA A 144 -6.79 -10.28 4.62
C ALA A 144 -7.81 -10.11 3.48
N ILE A 145 -9.10 -9.99 3.77
CA ILE A 145 -10.14 -9.73 2.75
C ILE A 145 -9.93 -8.37 2.07
N LEU A 146 -9.67 -7.31 2.83
CA LEU A 146 -9.41 -5.98 2.27
C LEU A 146 -8.13 -5.98 1.43
N ASN A 147 -7.09 -6.70 1.84
CA ASN A 147 -5.87 -6.83 1.05
C ASN A 147 -6.09 -7.61 -0.25
N VAL A 148 -6.94 -8.64 -0.25
CA VAL A 148 -7.34 -9.34 -1.48
C VAL A 148 -8.08 -8.40 -2.44
N ALA A 149 -8.97 -7.55 -1.92
CA ALA A 149 -9.66 -6.54 -2.72
C ALA A 149 -8.68 -5.53 -3.33
N PHE A 150 -7.74 -5.02 -2.54
CA PHE A 150 -6.67 -4.11 -3.00
C PHE A 150 -5.82 -4.75 -4.11
N THR A 151 -5.30 -5.96 -3.86
CA THR A 151 -4.43 -6.65 -4.83
C THR A 151 -5.19 -7.07 -6.08
N GLY A 152 -6.46 -7.49 -5.92
CA GLY A 152 -7.35 -7.80 -7.03
C GLY A 152 -7.64 -6.57 -7.90
N GLY A 153 -7.88 -5.42 -7.27
CA GLY A 153 -8.03 -4.13 -7.95
C GLY A 153 -6.78 -3.77 -8.76
N ALA A 154 -5.59 -3.91 -8.16
CA ALA A 154 -4.32 -3.65 -8.84
C ALA A 154 -4.06 -4.59 -10.04
N ALA A 155 -4.54 -5.84 -9.97
CA ALA A 155 -4.35 -6.81 -11.05
C ALA A 155 -5.36 -6.63 -12.20
N ILE A 156 -6.61 -6.32 -11.90
CA ILE A 156 -7.71 -6.32 -12.87
C ILE A 156 -8.10 -4.89 -13.30
N GLY A 157 -8.04 -3.94 -12.36
CA GLY A 157 -8.45 -2.55 -12.57
C GLY A 157 -7.80 -1.88 -13.79
N PRO A 158 -6.47 -1.95 -13.95
CA PRO A 158 -5.78 -1.36 -15.08
C PRO A 158 -6.24 -1.90 -16.45
N ALA A 159 -6.52 -3.20 -16.55
CA ALA A 159 -7.02 -3.79 -17.79
C ALA A 159 -8.42 -3.27 -18.13
N ILE A 160 -9.32 -3.24 -17.14
CA ILE A 160 -10.67 -2.70 -17.31
C ILE A 160 -10.58 -1.21 -17.69
N ALA A 161 -9.77 -0.43 -16.99
CA ALA A 161 -9.58 0.98 -17.24
C ALA A 161 -9.09 1.25 -18.68
N GLY A 162 -8.02 0.55 -19.10
CA GLY A 162 -7.47 0.68 -20.46
C GLY A 162 -8.49 0.32 -21.54
N LEU A 163 -9.30 -0.73 -21.34
CA LEU A 163 -10.37 -1.11 -22.26
C LEU A 163 -11.50 -0.09 -22.32
N VAL A 164 -11.92 0.45 -21.16
CA VAL A 164 -12.98 1.47 -21.09
C VAL A 164 -12.50 2.77 -21.76
N VAL A 165 -11.27 3.21 -21.47
CA VAL A 165 -10.70 4.42 -22.08
C VAL A 165 -10.55 4.25 -23.58
N ALA A 166 -10.01 3.11 -24.05
CA ALA A 166 -9.83 2.84 -25.48
C ALA A 166 -11.16 2.69 -26.25
N GLY A 167 -12.19 2.11 -25.63
CA GLY A 167 -13.49 1.86 -26.28
C GLY A 167 -14.49 3.01 -26.18
N PHE A 168 -14.48 3.76 -25.08
CA PHE A 168 -15.51 4.76 -24.76
C PHE A 168 -14.94 6.15 -24.44
N GLY A 169 -13.61 6.28 -24.40
CA GLY A 169 -12.91 7.53 -24.11
C GLY A 169 -12.80 7.87 -22.62
N VAL A 170 -11.91 8.82 -22.33
CA VAL A 170 -11.61 9.29 -20.96
C VAL A 170 -12.83 9.86 -20.23
N PRO A 171 -13.68 10.72 -20.84
CA PRO A 171 -14.85 11.26 -20.12
C PRO A 171 -15.78 10.19 -19.60
N THR A 172 -15.98 9.11 -20.37
CA THR A 172 -16.84 7.99 -19.97
C THR A 172 -16.23 7.21 -18.80
N ALA A 173 -14.92 6.96 -18.81
CA ALA A 173 -14.23 6.29 -17.71
C ALA A 173 -14.37 7.08 -16.40
N LEU A 174 -14.15 8.40 -16.45
CA LEU A 174 -14.29 9.28 -15.29
C LEU A 174 -15.74 9.38 -14.78
N LEU A 175 -16.74 9.38 -15.68
CA LEU A 175 -18.16 9.36 -15.28
C LEU A 175 -18.56 8.03 -14.66
N LEU A 176 -18.07 6.91 -15.19
CA LEU A 176 -18.32 5.59 -14.60
C LEU A 176 -17.76 5.52 -13.17
N ASP A 177 -16.59 6.11 -12.96
CA ASP A 177 -16.00 6.19 -11.63
C ASP A 177 -16.81 7.11 -10.69
N ALA A 178 -17.23 8.29 -11.17
CA ALA A 178 -18.16 9.14 -10.40
C ALA A 178 -19.43 8.40 -9.98
N VAL A 179 -20.02 7.60 -10.87
CA VAL A 179 -21.21 6.76 -10.57
C VAL A 179 -20.85 5.68 -9.55
N SER A 180 -19.67 5.07 -9.63
CA SER A 180 -19.22 4.07 -8.66
C SER A 180 -19.09 4.66 -7.26
N PHE A 181 -18.50 5.85 -7.11
CA PHE A 181 -18.41 6.56 -5.82
C PHE A 181 -19.79 6.93 -5.27
N TYR A 182 -20.70 7.39 -6.12
CA TYR A 182 -22.07 7.64 -5.69
C TYR A 182 -22.79 6.38 -5.21
N ALA A 183 -22.60 5.24 -5.90
CA ALA A 183 -23.13 3.96 -5.48
C ALA A 183 -22.55 3.51 -4.14
N ILE A 184 -21.21 3.69 -3.93
CA ILE A 184 -20.54 3.43 -2.65
C ILE A 184 -21.17 4.29 -1.54
N ALA A 185 -21.32 5.60 -1.78
CA ALA A 185 -21.93 6.52 -0.82
C ALA A 185 -23.33 6.05 -0.41
N TRP A 186 -24.16 5.63 -1.38
CA TRP A 186 -25.49 5.10 -1.14
C TRP A 186 -25.50 3.81 -0.32
N ILE A 187 -24.62 2.84 -0.66
CA ILE A 187 -24.49 1.58 0.08
C ILE A 187 -24.11 1.84 1.55
N LEU A 188 -23.17 2.77 1.78
CA LEU A 188 -22.70 3.11 3.13
C LEU A 188 -23.71 3.93 3.90
N PHE A 189 -24.44 4.85 3.26
CA PHE A 189 -25.52 5.61 3.88
C PHE A 189 -26.63 4.71 4.42
N THR A 190 -26.94 3.62 3.69
CA THR A 190 -27.93 2.62 4.09
C THR A 190 -27.39 1.54 5.02
N ALA A 191 -26.09 1.57 5.37
CA ALA A 191 -25.46 0.53 6.18
C ALA A 191 -25.80 0.58 7.68
N GLY A 192 -26.38 1.68 8.16
CA GLY A 192 -26.76 1.86 9.55
C GLY A 192 -25.63 2.44 10.40
N GLU A 193 -25.61 2.15 11.71
CA GLU A 193 -24.61 2.65 12.62
C GLU A 193 -23.25 2.00 12.40
N MET A 194 -22.20 2.81 12.47
CA MET A 194 -20.82 2.39 12.33
C MET A 194 -20.06 2.66 13.63
N PRO A 195 -19.29 1.69 14.15
CA PRO A 195 -18.49 1.91 15.34
C PRO A 195 -17.48 3.03 15.10
N ARG A 196 -17.24 3.82 16.15
CA ARG A 196 -16.19 4.85 16.13
C ARG A 196 -14.88 4.21 16.57
N ALA A 197 -13.83 4.43 15.80
CA ALA A 197 -12.50 4.09 16.27
C ALA A 197 -12.12 5.02 17.44
N GLU A 198 -11.62 4.45 18.51
CA GLU A 198 -11.01 5.26 19.56
C GLU A 198 -9.73 5.90 19.01
N PRO A 199 -9.50 7.21 19.26
CA PRO A 199 -8.27 7.85 18.85
C PRO A 199 -7.07 7.14 19.49
N GLU A 200 -6.09 6.73 18.69
CA GLU A 200 -4.84 6.21 19.25
C GLU A 200 -4.16 7.27 20.11
N PRO A 201 -3.75 6.92 21.35
CA PRO A 201 -3.12 7.88 22.26
C PRO A 201 -1.78 8.37 21.73
N GLY A 202 -1.54 9.67 21.80
CA GLY A 202 -0.29 10.34 21.45
C GLY A 202 -0.28 11.00 20.06
N HIS A 203 0.48 12.09 19.95
CA HIS A 203 0.62 12.81 18.69
C HIS A 203 1.47 12.03 17.67
N LEU A 204 1.06 12.04 16.40
CA LEU A 204 1.82 11.42 15.29
C LEU A 204 3.30 11.80 15.32
N ARG A 205 3.61 13.07 15.61
CA ARG A 205 4.99 13.57 15.71
C ARG A 205 5.81 12.87 16.79
N GLU A 206 5.20 12.54 17.92
CA GLU A 206 5.86 11.83 19.02
C GLU A 206 6.12 10.38 18.67
N ARG A 207 5.14 9.72 18.04
CA ARG A 207 5.26 8.35 17.55
C ARG A 207 6.37 8.24 16.50
N LEU A 208 6.40 9.15 15.52
CA LEU A 208 7.45 9.20 14.51
C LEU A 208 8.82 9.48 15.13
N ARG A 209 8.93 10.44 16.06
CA ARG A 209 10.19 10.74 16.74
C ARG A 209 10.73 9.53 17.52
N ALA A 210 9.87 8.83 18.26
CA ALA A 210 10.25 7.62 18.99
C ALA A 210 10.64 6.48 18.03
N GLY A 211 9.91 6.29 16.92
CA GLY A 211 10.27 5.33 15.88
C GLY A 211 11.63 5.63 15.24
N ILE A 212 11.87 6.90 14.87
CA ILE A 212 13.15 7.32 14.29
C ILE A 212 14.31 7.14 15.29
N ALA A 213 14.12 7.47 16.57
CA ALA A 213 15.14 7.26 17.60
C ALA A 213 15.51 5.77 17.70
N TYR A 214 14.52 4.89 17.78
CA TYR A 214 14.73 3.43 17.81
C TYR A 214 15.46 2.91 16.56
N ILE A 215 15.06 3.39 15.37
CA ILE A 215 15.69 2.99 14.09
C ILE A 215 17.17 3.42 14.05
N ARG A 216 17.52 4.60 14.59
CA ARG A 216 18.91 5.10 14.61
C ARG A 216 19.84 4.17 15.37
N GLU A 217 19.38 3.53 16.41
CA GLU A 217 20.16 2.59 17.23
C GLU A 217 20.34 1.22 16.56
N LYS A 218 19.41 0.83 15.67
CA LYS A 218 19.40 -0.49 15.02
C LYS A 218 19.96 -0.39 13.59
N ALA A 219 21.25 -0.69 13.40
CA ALA A 219 21.94 -0.52 12.12
C ALA A 219 21.30 -1.31 10.96
N VAL A 220 20.85 -2.54 11.19
CA VAL A 220 20.20 -3.39 10.16
C VAL A 220 18.86 -2.79 9.75
N LEU A 221 18.01 -2.42 10.71
CA LEU A 221 16.71 -1.81 10.46
C LEU A 221 16.83 -0.48 9.72
N ARG A 222 17.80 0.35 10.11
CA ARG A 222 18.09 1.63 9.44
C ARG A 222 18.51 1.44 7.98
N ARG A 223 19.38 0.46 7.70
CA ARG A 223 19.79 0.13 6.33
C ARG A 223 18.64 -0.39 5.50
N LEU A 224 17.82 -1.27 6.08
CA LEU A 224 16.62 -1.82 5.41
C LEU A 224 15.64 -0.70 5.03
N LEU A 225 15.32 0.20 5.96
CA LEU A 225 14.38 1.31 5.70
C LEU A 225 14.94 2.31 4.70
N PHE A 226 16.25 2.58 4.72
CA PHE A 226 16.89 3.42 3.72
C PHE A 226 16.85 2.78 2.32
N ALA A 227 17.17 1.49 2.22
CA ALA A 227 17.09 0.75 0.97
C ALA A 227 15.64 0.71 0.43
N GLN A 228 14.66 0.54 1.32
CA GLN A 228 13.24 0.56 0.95
C GLN A 228 12.81 1.95 0.44
N GLY A 229 13.24 3.03 1.09
CA GLY A 229 12.97 4.39 0.62
C GLY A 229 13.59 4.67 -0.76
N ALA A 230 14.83 4.25 -0.97
CA ALA A 230 15.49 4.36 -2.27
C ALA A 230 14.76 3.51 -3.35
N ALA A 231 14.30 2.29 -2.99
CA ALA A 231 13.53 1.45 -3.90
C ALA A 231 12.20 2.11 -4.30
N PHE A 232 11.52 2.80 -3.38
CA PHE A 232 10.30 3.55 -3.70
C PHE A 232 10.54 4.70 -4.69
N VAL A 233 11.70 5.38 -4.62
CA VAL A 233 12.05 6.41 -5.61
C VAL A 233 12.13 5.81 -7.01
N PHE A 234 12.86 4.70 -7.18
CA PHE A 234 13.02 4.07 -8.50
C PHE A 234 11.73 3.40 -8.98
N PHE A 235 10.94 2.81 -8.08
CA PHE A 235 9.62 2.29 -8.39
C PHE A 235 8.69 3.41 -8.90
N ALA A 236 8.64 4.54 -8.20
CA ALA A 236 7.79 5.66 -8.57
C ALA A 236 8.27 6.37 -9.86
N ALA A 237 9.57 6.29 -10.19
CA ALA A 237 10.10 6.95 -11.38
C ALA A 237 9.47 6.44 -12.69
N VAL A 238 9.06 5.18 -12.75
CA VAL A 238 8.48 4.63 -13.99
C VAL A 238 6.98 4.93 -14.14
N ILE A 239 6.26 5.16 -13.05
CA ILE A 239 4.79 5.31 -13.06
C ILE A 239 4.29 6.40 -14.03
N PRO A 240 4.78 7.66 -13.99
CA PRO A 240 4.33 8.68 -14.94
C PRO A 240 4.80 8.45 -16.37
N VAL A 241 5.75 7.54 -16.57
CA VAL A 241 6.36 7.25 -17.87
C VAL A 241 5.67 6.11 -18.61
N GLU A 242 4.97 5.24 -17.89
CA GLU A 242 4.36 4.03 -18.45
C GLU A 242 3.34 4.31 -19.56
N VAL A 243 2.52 5.37 -19.41
CA VAL A 243 1.55 5.78 -20.43
C VAL A 243 2.27 6.22 -21.70
N ILE A 244 3.34 7.00 -21.59
CA ILE A 244 4.15 7.49 -22.70
C ILE A 244 4.84 6.32 -23.39
N TYR A 245 5.43 5.43 -22.61
CA TYR A 245 6.12 4.24 -23.10
C TYR A 245 5.18 3.34 -23.89
N ALA A 246 3.97 3.07 -23.38
CA ALA A 246 2.98 2.24 -24.06
C ALA A 246 2.52 2.87 -25.38
N LYS A 247 2.27 4.19 -25.40
CA LYS A 247 1.73 4.90 -26.57
C LYS A 247 2.79 5.21 -27.63
N GLU A 248 3.90 5.81 -27.24
CA GLU A 248 4.92 6.27 -28.18
C GLU A 248 5.99 5.24 -28.50
N THR A 249 6.47 4.53 -27.46
CA THR A 249 7.59 3.61 -27.66
C THR A 249 7.15 2.25 -28.22
N LEU A 250 6.00 1.75 -27.76
CA LEU A 250 5.43 0.47 -28.19
C LEU A 250 4.33 0.60 -29.24
N GLY A 251 3.75 1.82 -29.43
CA GLY A 251 2.62 2.03 -30.34
C GLY A 251 1.35 1.25 -29.97
N ALA A 252 1.18 0.95 -28.67
CA ALA A 252 0.17 0.01 -28.18
C ALA A 252 -1.14 0.69 -27.72
N GLY A 253 -1.19 2.03 -27.71
CA GLY A 253 -2.37 2.80 -27.32
C GLY A 253 -2.79 2.60 -25.85
N ASP A 254 -4.03 3.03 -25.53
CA ASP A 254 -4.56 3.02 -24.15
C ASP A 254 -4.81 1.62 -23.61
N SER A 255 -5.29 0.72 -24.47
CA SER A 255 -5.48 -0.70 -24.08
C SER A 255 -4.15 -1.40 -23.79
N GLY A 256 -3.09 -1.06 -24.56
CA GLY A 256 -1.73 -1.59 -24.31
C GLY A 256 -1.17 -1.09 -22.99
N TYR A 257 -1.41 0.17 -22.63
CA TYR A 257 -1.05 0.72 -21.32
C TYR A 257 -1.75 -0.04 -20.20
N GLY A 258 -3.07 -0.19 -20.26
CA GLY A 258 -3.84 -0.93 -19.28
C GLY A 258 -3.40 -2.40 -19.16
N LEU A 259 -3.09 -3.06 -20.29
CA LEU A 259 -2.63 -4.46 -20.30
C LEU A 259 -1.25 -4.62 -19.65
N MET A 260 -0.34 -3.69 -19.88
CA MET A 260 1.00 -3.70 -19.28
C MET A 260 0.91 -3.56 -17.76
N LEU A 261 0.09 -2.64 -17.24
CA LEU A 261 -0.17 -2.48 -15.81
C LEU A 261 -0.89 -3.69 -15.20
N ALA A 262 -1.89 -4.24 -15.89
CA ALA A 262 -2.56 -5.47 -15.45
C ALA A 262 -1.59 -6.66 -15.39
N SER A 263 -0.64 -6.75 -16.32
CA SER A 263 0.42 -7.78 -16.28
C SER A 263 1.31 -7.63 -15.05
N TRP A 264 1.66 -6.39 -14.66
CA TRP A 264 2.37 -6.12 -13.42
C TRP A 264 1.56 -6.56 -12.20
N GLY A 265 0.28 -6.18 -12.12
CA GLY A 265 -0.63 -6.56 -11.04
C GLY A 265 -0.83 -8.08 -10.93
N ALA A 266 -1.02 -8.77 -12.06
CA ALA A 266 -1.10 -10.23 -12.09
C ALA A 266 0.20 -10.89 -11.59
N GLY A 267 1.35 -10.34 -11.99
CA GLY A 267 2.64 -10.74 -11.45
C GLY A 267 2.72 -10.59 -9.93
N MET A 268 2.26 -9.46 -9.37
CA MET A 268 2.24 -9.23 -7.92
C MET A 268 1.41 -10.29 -7.19
N VAL A 269 0.26 -10.66 -7.72
CA VAL A 269 -0.58 -11.74 -7.14
C VAL A 269 0.18 -13.06 -7.15
N LEU A 270 0.77 -13.45 -8.28
CA LEU A 270 1.56 -14.67 -8.40
C LEU A 270 2.76 -14.67 -7.44
N GLY A 271 3.49 -13.56 -7.36
CA GLY A 271 4.60 -13.39 -6.42
C GLY A 271 4.17 -13.56 -4.96
N SER A 272 3.04 -12.98 -4.57
CA SER A 272 2.50 -13.12 -3.21
C SER A 272 2.10 -14.56 -2.88
N ILE A 273 1.57 -15.31 -3.85
CA ILE A 273 1.26 -16.75 -3.71
C ILE A 273 2.55 -17.54 -3.55
N VAL A 274 3.57 -17.26 -4.36
CA VAL A 274 4.89 -17.91 -4.29
C VAL A 274 5.52 -17.65 -2.91
N PHE A 275 5.47 -16.41 -2.42
CA PHE A 275 5.94 -16.08 -1.06
C PHE A 275 5.25 -16.93 0.01
N ALA A 276 3.92 -17.06 -0.06
CA ALA A 276 3.15 -17.86 0.90
C ALA A 276 3.50 -19.36 0.85
N ALA A 277 3.92 -19.87 -0.30
CA ALA A 277 4.34 -21.26 -0.49
C ALA A 277 5.76 -21.54 0.02
N ILE A 278 6.66 -20.56 -0.01
CA ILE A 278 8.07 -20.71 0.36
C ILE A 278 8.26 -20.43 1.86
N ARG A 279 7.95 -21.42 2.71
CA ARG A 279 7.99 -21.24 4.18
C ARG A 279 9.38 -21.31 4.81
N LYS A 280 10.40 -21.85 4.11
CA LYS A 280 11.72 -22.14 4.67
C LYS A 280 12.83 -21.19 4.23
N ALA A 281 12.55 -20.29 3.28
CA ALA A 281 13.55 -19.35 2.81
C ALA A 281 13.78 -18.22 3.81
N SER A 282 15.03 -17.80 3.97
CA SER A 282 15.40 -16.63 4.75
C SER A 282 14.77 -15.38 4.12
N LEU A 283 14.21 -14.48 4.94
CA LEU A 283 13.70 -13.19 4.46
C LEU A 283 14.75 -12.36 3.72
N ALA A 284 16.03 -12.50 4.09
CA ALA A 284 17.14 -11.84 3.42
C ALA A 284 17.28 -12.29 1.96
N TYR A 285 17.23 -13.60 1.70
CA TYR A 285 17.29 -14.14 0.32
C TYR A 285 16.02 -13.80 -0.46
N LEU A 286 14.84 -13.87 0.16
CA LEU A 286 13.58 -13.49 -0.49
C LEU A 286 13.60 -12.02 -0.89
N LEU A 287 14.08 -11.13 -0.02
CA LEU A 287 14.21 -9.71 -0.31
C LEU A 287 15.21 -9.44 -1.45
N LEU A 288 16.36 -10.14 -1.43
CA LEU A 288 17.38 -10.02 -2.46
C LEU A 288 16.86 -10.45 -3.84
N PHE A 289 16.36 -11.68 -3.94
CA PHE A 289 15.91 -12.21 -5.23
C PHE A 289 14.66 -11.51 -5.76
N SER A 290 13.76 -11.11 -4.90
CA SER A 290 12.57 -10.34 -5.31
C SER A 290 12.94 -8.94 -5.82
N THR A 291 13.89 -8.27 -5.18
CA THR A 291 14.39 -6.97 -5.64
C THR A 291 15.14 -7.10 -6.97
N ILE A 292 15.92 -8.17 -7.16
CA ILE A 292 16.51 -8.50 -8.47
C ILE A 292 15.41 -8.72 -9.52
N GLY A 293 14.33 -9.43 -9.19
CA GLY A 293 13.18 -9.63 -10.07
C GLY A 293 12.54 -8.31 -10.53
N VAL A 294 12.35 -7.36 -9.62
CA VAL A 294 11.87 -6.00 -9.96
C VAL A 294 12.84 -5.30 -10.93
N GLY A 295 14.14 -5.33 -10.63
CA GLY A 295 15.16 -4.74 -11.49
C GLY A 295 15.19 -5.36 -12.89
N LEU A 296 15.09 -6.68 -12.99
CA LEU A 296 14.99 -7.41 -14.28
C LEU A 296 13.71 -7.02 -15.03
N GLY A 297 12.59 -6.83 -14.34
CA GLY A 297 11.35 -6.34 -14.94
C GLY A 297 11.56 -4.98 -15.62
N TYR A 298 12.19 -4.03 -14.92
CA TYR A 298 12.46 -2.69 -15.48
C TYR A 298 13.48 -2.72 -16.61
N LEU A 299 14.57 -3.50 -16.51
CA LEU A 299 15.49 -3.65 -17.62
C LEU A 299 14.86 -4.37 -18.82
N GLY A 300 13.99 -5.35 -18.55
CA GLY A 300 13.19 -5.99 -19.58
C GLY A 300 12.26 -5.02 -20.30
N LEU A 301 11.58 -4.13 -19.57
CA LEU A 301 10.78 -3.05 -20.15
C LEU A 301 11.63 -2.07 -20.97
N ALA A 302 12.80 -1.67 -20.47
CA ALA A 302 13.72 -0.80 -21.22
C ALA A 302 14.14 -1.44 -22.56
N ALA A 303 14.32 -2.76 -22.61
CA ALA A 303 14.77 -3.51 -23.77
C ALA A 303 13.62 -4.03 -24.68
N ALA A 304 12.36 -4.08 -24.21
CA ALA A 304 11.27 -4.71 -24.91
C ALA A 304 10.94 -4.00 -26.24
N PRO A 305 10.97 -4.71 -27.39
CA PRO A 305 10.61 -4.18 -28.69
C PRO A 305 9.11 -4.27 -29.00
N THR A 306 8.35 -5.08 -28.24
CA THR A 306 6.93 -5.32 -28.47
C THR A 306 6.14 -5.29 -27.17
N LEU A 307 4.83 -5.02 -27.27
CA LEU A 307 3.92 -5.05 -26.13
C LEU A 307 3.93 -6.41 -25.41
N ALA A 308 3.97 -7.52 -26.14
CA ALA A 308 3.97 -8.85 -25.54
C ALA A 308 5.19 -9.07 -24.63
N LEU A 309 6.39 -8.67 -25.07
CA LEU A 309 7.59 -8.75 -24.25
C LEU A 309 7.57 -7.75 -23.09
N ALA A 310 6.99 -6.56 -23.29
CA ALA A 310 6.78 -5.59 -22.22
C ALA A 310 5.82 -6.15 -21.14
N CYS A 311 4.72 -6.83 -21.53
CA CYS A 311 3.82 -7.51 -20.58
C CYS A 311 4.52 -8.63 -19.80
N VAL A 312 5.37 -9.43 -20.46
CA VAL A 312 6.17 -10.46 -19.78
C VAL A 312 7.14 -9.82 -18.77
N ALA A 313 7.85 -8.77 -19.18
CA ALA A 313 8.76 -8.03 -18.30
C ALA A 313 7.99 -7.40 -17.11
N SER A 314 6.82 -6.81 -17.37
CA SER A 314 5.91 -6.30 -16.32
C SER A 314 5.49 -7.40 -15.36
N ALA A 315 5.10 -8.58 -15.84
CA ALA A 315 4.72 -9.70 -14.99
C ALA A 315 5.88 -10.19 -14.11
N VAL A 316 7.10 -10.24 -14.66
CA VAL A 316 8.31 -10.59 -13.90
C VAL A 316 8.62 -9.56 -12.83
N GLY A 317 8.59 -8.27 -13.19
CA GLY A 317 8.78 -7.16 -12.23
C GLY A 317 7.71 -7.16 -11.14
N GLY A 318 6.45 -7.36 -11.54
CA GLY A 318 5.32 -7.46 -10.63
C GLY A 318 5.46 -8.64 -9.66
N ALA A 319 5.86 -9.82 -10.12
CA ALA A 319 6.10 -11.00 -9.27
C ALA A 319 7.20 -10.70 -8.22
N GLY A 320 8.30 -10.07 -8.66
CA GLY A 320 9.32 -9.58 -7.74
C GLY A 320 8.73 -8.60 -6.72
N ASN A 321 7.96 -7.61 -7.16
CA ASN A 321 7.37 -6.60 -6.29
C ASN A 321 6.41 -7.18 -5.25
N GLY A 322 5.56 -8.16 -5.63
CA GLY A 322 4.66 -8.85 -4.72
C GLY A 322 5.39 -9.59 -3.59
N VAL A 323 6.47 -10.31 -3.90
CA VAL A 323 7.33 -10.96 -2.89
C VAL A 323 8.05 -9.92 -2.06
N GLN A 324 8.64 -8.91 -2.70
CA GLN A 324 9.47 -7.88 -2.05
C GLN A 324 8.70 -7.11 -0.98
N TRP A 325 7.47 -6.68 -1.30
CA TRP A 325 6.66 -5.90 -0.36
C TRP A 325 6.33 -6.69 0.93
N VAL A 326 5.84 -7.92 0.77
CA VAL A 326 5.50 -8.77 1.92
C VAL A 326 6.75 -9.11 2.74
N THR A 327 7.86 -9.39 2.07
CA THR A 327 9.15 -9.69 2.73
C THR A 327 9.69 -8.48 3.48
N ALA A 328 9.64 -7.28 2.90
CA ALA A 328 10.12 -6.05 3.55
C ALA A 328 9.32 -5.74 4.82
N VAL A 329 7.98 -5.83 4.75
CA VAL A 329 7.11 -5.64 5.92
C VAL A 329 7.41 -6.68 7.01
N SER A 330 7.53 -7.97 6.65
CA SER A 330 7.87 -9.04 7.58
C SER A 330 9.22 -8.83 8.24
N ALA A 331 10.23 -8.45 7.45
CA ALA A 331 11.58 -8.18 7.96
C ALA A 331 11.61 -6.99 8.94
N VAL A 332 10.88 -5.91 8.63
CA VAL A 332 10.75 -4.76 9.56
C VAL A 332 10.08 -5.20 10.86
N GLN A 333 9.05 -6.03 10.80
CA GLN A 333 8.36 -6.55 11.98
C GLN A 333 9.27 -7.45 12.82
N GLU A 334 9.99 -8.39 12.21
CA GLU A 334 10.92 -9.29 12.91
C GLU A 334 12.09 -8.55 13.56
N LEU A 335 12.62 -7.51 12.90
CA LEU A 335 13.73 -6.70 13.41
C LEU A 335 13.30 -5.68 14.49
N THR A 336 12.01 -5.60 14.80
CA THR A 336 11.45 -4.58 15.67
C THR A 336 10.81 -5.23 16.90
N ALA A 337 11.19 -4.77 18.09
CA ALA A 337 10.57 -5.22 19.34
C ALA A 337 9.05 -4.98 19.34
N PRO A 338 8.23 -5.88 19.92
CA PRO A 338 6.76 -5.81 19.84
C PRO A 338 6.16 -4.45 20.22
N GLY A 339 6.68 -3.81 21.29
CA GLY A 339 6.21 -2.50 21.74
C GLY A 339 6.59 -1.31 20.83
N MET A 340 7.46 -1.53 19.83
CA MET A 340 7.91 -0.50 18.89
C MET A 340 7.40 -0.70 17.46
N GLN A 341 6.76 -1.83 17.16
CA GLN A 341 6.33 -2.19 15.81
C GLN A 341 5.43 -1.12 15.18
N ALA A 342 4.40 -0.65 15.88
CA ALA A 342 3.48 0.38 15.36
C ALA A 342 4.22 1.68 14.99
N ARG A 343 5.20 2.09 15.82
CA ARG A 343 5.99 3.31 15.59
C ARG A 343 6.94 3.19 14.40
N VAL A 344 7.61 2.04 14.28
CA VAL A 344 8.51 1.77 13.14
C VAL A 344 7.73 1.61 11.85
N MET A 345 6.57 0.93 11.87
CA MET A 345 5.67 0.83 10.71
C MET A 345 5.16 2.19 10.26
N SER A 346 4.82 3.10 11.18
CA SER A 346 4.45 4.48 10.82
C SER A 346 5.59 5.23 10.11
N VAL A 347 6.85 4.96 10.48
CA VAL A 347 8.01 5.53 9.76
C VAL A 347 8.13 4.92 8.36
N LEU A 348 7.95 3.60 8.21
CA LEU A 348 7.97 2.94 6.89
C LEU A 348 6.87 3.50 5.97
N GLU A 349 5.65 3.68 6.49
CA GLU A 349 4.54 4.29 5.75
C GLU A 349 4.83 5.74 5.36
N SER A 350 5.45 6.52 6.26
CA SER A 350 5.88 7.89 5.96
C SER A 350 6.93 7.94 4.85
N ILE A 351 7.88 6.99 4.84
CA ILE A 351 8.84 6.83 3.75
C ILE A 351 8.11 6.51 2.44
N GLY A 352 7.18 5.54 2.48
CA GLY A 352 6.37 5.14 1.33
C GLY A 352 5.52 6.27 0.75
N SER A 353 5.12 7.24 1.57
CA SER A 353 4.34 8.41 1.14
C SER A 353 5.23 9.56 0.62
N ALA A 354 6.41 9.76 1.24
CA ALA A 354 7.27 10.91 0.93
C ALA A 354 8.21 10.68 -0.26
N THR A 355 8.73 9.46 -0.44
CA THR A 355 9.75 9.18 -1.47
C THR A 355 9.21 9.08 -2.89
N PRO A 356 7.96 8.63 -3.17
CA PRO A 356 7.42 8.58 -4.53
C PRO A 356 7.44 9.91 -5.27
N GLY A 357 7.23 11.03 -4.58
CA GLY A 357 7.28 12.36 -5.21
C GLY A 357 8.63 12.66 -5.90
N LEU A 358 9.74 12.25 -5.27
CA LEU A 358 11.07 12.33 -5.89
C LEU A 358 11.19 11.42 -7.10
N GLY A 359 10.60 10.22 -7.03
CA GLY A 359 10.56 9.28 -8.14
C GLY A 359 9.78 9.83 -9.33
N PHE A 360 8.56 10.33 -9.11
CA PHE A 360 7.74 10.94 -10.16
C PHE A 360 8.49 12.06 -10.90
N ALA A 361 9.15 12.94 -10.14
CA ALA A 361 9.95 14.01 -10.73
C ALA A 361 11.14 13.45 -11.53
N LEU A 362 11.87 12.48 -10.98
CA LEU A 362 13.00 11.83 -11.66
C LEU A 362 12.57 11.19 -12.97
N GLY A 363 11.52 10.39 -12.95
CA GLY A 363 11.00 9.70 -14.13
C GLY A 363 10.52 10.66 -15.21
N GLY A 364 9.75 11.68 -14.83
CA GLY A 364 9.28 12.72 -15.75
C GLY A 364 10.43 13.48 -16.41
N VAL A 365 11.46 13.86 -15.63
CA VAL A 365 12.65 14.56 -16.16
C VAL A 365 13.46 13.65 -17.11
N VAL A 366 13.74 12.41 -16.72
CA VAL A 366 14.49 11.47 -17.57
C VAL A 366 13.75 11.16 -18.85
N ALA A 367 12.43 10.95 -18.78
CA ALA A 367 11.62 10.69 -19.96
C ALA A 367 11.56 11.91 -20.90
N ALA A 368 11.46 13.13 -20.35
CA ALA A 368 11.41 14.35 -21.12
C ALA A 368 12.74 14.72 -21.79
N LEU A 369 13.88 14.51 -21.10
CA LEU A 369 15.19 14.92 -21.61
C LEU A 369 15.90 13.84 -22.44
N VAL A 370 15.56 12.57 -22.24
CA VAL A 370 16.25 11.44 -22.90
C VAL A 370 15.25 10.56 -23.65
N SER A 371 14.48 9.73 -22.94
CA SER A 371 13.43 8.88 -23.51
C SER A 371 12.67 8.09 -22.43
N PRO A 372 11.46 7.57 -22.73
CA PRO A 372 10.76 6.67 -21.83
C PRO A 372 11.58 5.39 -21.47
N ARG A 373 12.30 4.82 -22.43
CA ARG A 373 13.19 3.66 -22.21
C ARG A 373 14.32 3.97 -21.21
N ALA A 374 14.86 5.19 -21.28
CA ALA A 374 15.91 5.62 -20.35
C ALA A 374 15.41 5.68 -18.89
N ALA A 375 14.15 6.07 -18.66
CA ALA A 375 13.57 6.07 -17.33
C ALA A 375 13.48 4.65 -16.74
N PHE A 376 13.04 3.66 -17.53
CA PHE A 376 13.07 2.24 -17.10
C PHE A 376 14.50 1.74 -16.88
N LEU A 377 15.45 2.13 -17.72
CA LEU A 377 16.86 1.77 -17.56
C LEU A 377 17.42 2.33 -16.25
N VAL A 378 17.18 3.62 -15.97
CA VAL A 378 17.59 4.28 -14.73
C VAL A 378 16.97 3.61 -13.51
N ALA A 379 15.67 3.28 -13.57
CA ALA A 379 14.99 2.58 -12.50
C ALA A 379 15.58 1.18 -12.26
N GLY A 380 15.79 0.39 -13.30
CA GLY A 380 16.36 -0.94 -13.21
C GLY A 380 17.79 -0.93 -12.66
N LEU A 381 18.66 -0.07 -13.19
CA LEU A 381 20.04 0.09 -12.69
C LEU A 381 20.07 0.61 -11.25
N GLY A 382 19.17 1.54 -10.90
CA GLY A 382 19.03 2.04 -9.54
C GLY A 382 18.65 0.95 -8.54
N VAL A 383 17.70 0.08 -8.92
CA VAL A 383 17.33 -1.09 -8.11
C VAL A 383 18.51 -2.05 -7.95
N PHE A 384 19.28 -2.32 -9.00
CA PHE A 384 20.49 -3.14 -8.90
C PHE A 384 21.58 -2.49 -8.05
N ALA A 385 21.74 -1.18 -8.11
CA ALA A 385 22.67 -0.47 -7.23
C ALA A 385 22.28 -0.63 -5.76
N ILE A 386 20.98 -0.58 -5.43
CA ILE A 386 20.50 -0.84 -4.06
C ILE A 386 20.84 -2.27 -3.64
N VAL A 387 20.63 -3.26 -4.52
CA VAL A 387 20.98 -4.65 -4.25
C VAL A 387 22.48 -4.78 -3.93
N LEU A 388 23.35 -4.22 -4.77
CA LEU A 388 24.80 -4.26 -4.57
C LEU A 388 25.22 -3.61 -3.24
N LEU A 389 24.61 -2.50 -2.88
CA LEU A 389 24.90 -1.80 -1.61
C LEU A 389 24.33 -2.55 -0.39
N ALA A 390 23.29 -3.36 -0.57
CA ALA A 390 22.66 -4.14 0.51
C ALA A 390 23.39 -5.47 0.78
N ILE A 391 24.03 -6.09 -0.22
CA ILE A 391 24.71 -7.40 -0.09
C ILE A 391 25.68 -7.46 1.11
N PRO A 392 26.59 -6.49 1.33
CA PRO A 392 27.52 -6.55 2.45
C PRO A 392 26.82 -6.51 3.83
N ALA A 393 25.61 -5.94 3.87
CA ALA A 393 24.83 -5.85 5.09
C ALA A 393 24.05 -7.13 5.40
N LEU A 394 23.68 -7.91 4.38
CA LEU A 394 22.95 -9.16 4.50
C LEU A 394 23.82 -10.32 5.00
N GLY A 395 25.13 -10.32 4.68
CA GLY A 395 26.03 -11.45 4.94
C GLY A 395 26.55 -11.56 6.38
N ARG A 396 26.47 -10.53 7.20
CA ARG A 396 27.15 -10.51 8.52
C ARG A 396 26.25 -10.59 9.74
N ASN A 397 24.99 -10.19 9.68
CA ASN A 397 24.15 -10.05 10.88
C ASN A 397 22.72 -10.58 10.76
N TRP A 398 22.30 -11.12 9.61
CA TRP A 398 20.92 -11.58 9.43
C TRP A 398 20.76 -13.10 9.56
N ALA A 399 21.87 -13.82 9.62
CA ALA A 399 21.91 -15.28 9.80
C ALA A 399 21.88 -15.74 11.28
N THR A 400 21.96 -14.80 12.21
CA THR A 400 21.72 -15.11 13.62
C THR A 400 20.22 -15.09 13.86
N PRO A 401 19.56 -16.24 14.10
CA PRO A 401 18.26 -16.23 14.75
C PRO A 401 18.43 -15.39 16.01
N LEU A 402 17.47 -14.50 16.29
CA LEU A 402 17.36 -13.94 17.63
C LEU A 402 17.39 -15.16 18.57
N GLU A 403 18.50 -15.36 19.27
CA GLU A 403 18.54 -16.28 20.40
C GLU A 403 17.31 -15.91 21.21
N SER A 404 16.40 -16.84 21.28
CA SER A 404 15.32 -16.81 22.25
C SER A 404 16.02 -16.70 23.62
N SER A 405 16.09 -15.49 24.13
CA SER A 405 16.50 -15.20 25.49
C SER A 405 15.39 -15.67 26.46
N ASP A 406 15.00 -16.91 26.32
CA ASP A 406 14.11 -17.63 27.23
C ASP A 406 14.42 -19.13 27.22
N SER A 407 15.70 -19.50 27.27
CA SER A 407 16.09 -20.68 28.05
C SER A 407 16.40 -20.18 29.46
N ILE A 408 15.37 -19.91 30.22
CA ILE A 408 15.47 -20.04 31.66
C ILE A 408 15.81 -21.51 31.89
N ASP A 409 17.07 -21.77 32.19
CA ASP A 409 17.56 -23.01 32.74
C ASP A 409 16.71 -23.34 33.97
N VAL A 410 15.73 -24.21 33.79
CA VAL A 410 15.07 -24.90 34.88
C VAL A 410 15.82 -26.20 35.08
N ASP A 411 17.05 -26.07 35.52
CA ASP A 411 17.78 -27.17 36.16
C ASP A 411 18.71 -26.58 37.22
N GLY A 412 18.33 -26.72 38.47
CA GLY A 412 19.24 -26.43 39.57
C GLY A 412 18.59 -25.84 40.80
N GLY A 413 18.05 -26.69 41.70
CA GLY A 413 18.07 -26.36 43.11
C GLY A 413 16.82 -25.66 43.65
N SER A 414 15.91 -26.51 44.11
CA SER A 414 15.15 -26.25 45.34
C SER A 414 15.97 -25.45 46.34
N ASP A 415 15.39 -24.39 46.82
CA ASP A 415 15.76 -23.52 47.93
C ASP A 415 15.98 -22.07 47.45
N ILE A 416 14.99 -21.28 47.67
CA ILE A 416 14.88 -19.85 47.95
C ILE A 416 13.56 -19.33 47.37
N VAL A 417 12.47 -19.55 48.04
CA VAL A 417 11.33 -18.62 48.05
C VAL A 417 10.56 -18.86 49.33
N LEU A 418 10.84 -18.08 50.33
CA LEU A 418 9.91 -17.75 51.40
C LEU A 418 10.59 -16.73 52.34
N GLU A 419 10.67 -15.52 51.86
CA GLU A 419 10.77 -14.38 52.78
C GLU A 419 10.50 -13.12 51.95
N LEU A 420 9.39 -12.51 52.28
CA LEU A 420 9.02 -11.10 52.12
C LEU A 420 7.55 -10.92 51.72
N ILE A 421 6.64 -11.29 52.60
CA ILE A 421 5.39 -10.54 52.81
C ILE A 421 5.07 -10.63 54.31
N PRO A 422 5.16 -9.56 55.07
CA PRO A 422 4.67 -9.53 56.44
C PRO A 422 3.17 -9.19 56.46
N GLY A 423 2.38 -10.02 57.09
CA GLY A 423 1.07 -9.69 57.60
C GLY A 423 -0.13 -10.28 56.88
N GLY A 424 -0.60 -11.44 57.37
CA GLY A 424 -1.91 -11.99 57.03
C GLY A 424 -2.13 -13.35 57.65
N SER A 425 -2.94 -13.39 58.70
CA SER A 425 -3.28 -14.53 59.59
C SER A 425 -3.78 -15.76 58.86
N PRO A 426 -3.64 -16.97 59.48
CA PRO A 426 -4.03 -18.24 58.91
C PRO A 426 -5.54 -18.46 59.01
N ILE A 427 -6.20 -18.78 57.93
CA ILE A 427 -7.55 -19.36 57.92
C ILE A 427 -7.41 -20.85 57.67
N GLN A 428 -7.85 -21.53 58.69
CA GLN A 428 -8.08 -22.92 58.99
C GLN A 428 -8.56 -23.77 57.81
N LYS A 429 -7.87 -24.89 57.60
CA LYS A 429 -8.42 -26.12 57.00
C LYS A 429 -9.56 -26.64 57.86
N ASP A 430 -10.69 -26.93 57.29
CA ASP A 430 -11.50 -28.08 57.69
C ASP A 430 -12.51 -28.50 56.60
N ARG A 431 -12.53 -29.84 56.48
CA ARG A 431 -13.59 -30.79 56.07
C ARG A 431 -13.81 -31.06 54.58
N GLU A 432 -13.21 -32.17 54.20
CA GLU A 432 -13.93 -33.41 53.81
C GLU A 432 -15.46 -33.34 53.77
N VAL A 433 -16.06 -33.76 52.68
CA VAL A 433 -17.12 -34.78 52.65
C VAL A 433 -17.25 -35.35 51.24
N ARG A 434 -17.12 -36.67 51.15
CA ARG A 434 -17.57 -37.67 50.23
C ARG A 434 -18.98 -37.36 49.64
N LEU A 435 -19.17 -37.55 48.42
CA LEU A 435 -19.97 -38.64 47.76
C LEU A 435 -19.83 -38.45 46.25
#